data_ca5f02d16f6cde035d0c702e0c8501ba
#
_entry.id   ca5f02d16f6cde035d0c702e0c8501ba
#
_cell.length_a   1.000
_cell.length_b   1.000
_cell.length_c   1.000
_cell.angle_alpha   90.00
_cell.angle_beta   90.00
_cell.angle_gamma   90.00
#
_symmetry.space_group_name_H-M   'P 1'
#
loop_
_entity.id
_entity.type
_entity.pdbx_description
1 polymer ?
#
loop_
_entity_poly.entity_id
_entity_poly.type
_entity_poly.pdbx_seq_one_letter_code
_entity_poly.pdbx_strand_id
1 'polypeptide(L)'
;DITALQNAIYAKTGLVTYSGLHYSSLGMEQGMNWSLGYLKKCLFEDGPYTIEASSQWSDDAWYLDQVNRHFMPNEEHWIIQPGEAKGTILGANLCTFNLLQGTNYMPSLENAILFLEDDALCGKDTPATFDRDLQSLIQQPGFEKVKGLIIGRFQQASHLNLDLLKA
;
A
#
# COMPACT_ATOMS: atom_id res chain seq x y z
N ASP A 1 -10.28 -9.27 -6.33
CA ASP A 1 -9.16 -8.62 -5.68
C ASP A 1 -9.65 -7.50 -4.75
N ILE A 2 -9.03 -7.37 -3.57
CA ILE A 2 -9.44 -6.41 -2.54
C ILE A 2 -9.23 -4.97 -3.02
N THR A 3 -8.14 -4.69 -3.73
CA THR A 3 -7.85 -3.35 -4.26
C THR A 3 -8.96 -2.87 -5.20
N ALA A 4 -9.39 -3.71 -6.13
CA ALA A 4 -10.48 -3.37 -7.02
C ALA A 4 -11.80 -3.15 -6.26
N LEU A 5 -12.11 -4.04 -5.32
CA LEU A 5 -13.35 -3.98 -4.56
C LEU A 5 -13.45 -2.71 -3.70
N GLN A 6 -12.42 -2.40 -2.91
CA GLN A 6 -12.44 -1.25 -2.00
C GLN A 6 -12.53 0.08 -2.75
N ASN A 7 -11.76 0.25 -3.81
CA ASN A 7 -11.79 1.47 -4.62
C ASN A 7 -13.11 1.62 -5.38
N ALA A 8 -13.68 0.53 -5.90
CA ALA A 8 -14.99 0.55 -6.56
C ALA A 8 -16.12 0.90 -5.60
N ILE A 9 -16.11 0.36 -4.36
CA ILE A 9 -17.08 0.72 -3.32
C ILE A 9 -16.98 2.21 -3.03
N TYR A 10 -15.79 2.72 -2.78
CA TYR A 10 -15.59 4.14 -2.53
C TYR A 10 -16.07 5.00 -3.70
N ALA A 11 -15.70 4.67 -4.94
CA ALA A 11 -16.11 5.40 -6.13
C ALA A 11 -17.63 5.48 -6.31
N LYS A 12 -18.37 4.43 -5.90
CA LYS A 12 -19.83 4.35 -6.06
C LYS A 12 -20.63 4.91 -4.91
N THR A 13 -20.10 4.85 -3.72
CA THR A 13 -20.89 5.10 -2.50
C THR A 13 -20.29 6.14 -1.57
N GLY A 14 -19.00 6.48 -1.73
CA GLY A 14 -18.25 7.28 -0.78
C GLY A 14 -17.93 6.56 0.53
N LEU A 15 -18.28 5.27 0.64
CA LEU A 15 -18.03 4.49 1.85
C LEU A 15 -16.53 4.23 2.02
N VAL A 16 -15.99 4.62 3.17
CA VAL A 16 -14.63 4.28 3.57
C VAL A 16 -14.54 2.80 3.89
N THR A 17 -13.56 2.14 3.31
CA THR A 17 -13.27 0.73 3.55
C THR A 17 -11.88 0.59 4.17
N TYR A 18 -11.66 -0.49 4.89
CA TYR A 18 -10.38 -0.81 5.49
C TYR A 18 -9.83 -2.09 4.87
N SER A 19 -8.57 -2.05 4.47
CA SER A 19 -7.83 -3.20 4.00
C SER A 19 -6.57 -3.36 4.87
N GLY A 20 -6.23 -4.58 5.18
CA GLY A 20 -5.08 -4.84 6.06
C GLY A 20 -4.92 -6.33 6.34
N LEU A 21 -4.97 -6.69 7.61
CA LEU A 21 -4.75 -8.06 8.04
C LEU A 21 -5.75 -9.03 7.42
N HIS A 22 -5.23 -10.04 6.75
CA HIS A 22 -6.04 -11.19 6.38
C HIS A 22 -6.42 -11.99 7.65
N TYR A 23 -7.58 -12.64 7.65
CA TYR A 23 -8.03 -13.42 8.81
C TYR A 23 -7.00 -14.45 9.29
N SER A 24 -6.34 -15.14 8.35
CA SER A 24 -5.28 -16.10 8.68
C SER A 24 -4.07 -15.46 9.36
N SER A 25 -3.80 -14.17 9.12
CA SER A 25 -2.68 -13.47 9.76
C SER A 25 -2.85 -13.37 11.28
N LEU A 26 -4.08 -13.46 11.79
CA LEU A 26 -4.34 -13.53 13.24
C LEU A 26 -3.78 -14.83 13.88
N GLY A 27 -3.45 -15.83 13.08
CA GLY A 27 -2.80 -17.06 13.50
C GLY A 27 -1.26 -16.99 13.51
N MET A 28 -0.66 -15.84 13.21
CA MET A 28 0.80 -15.69 13.34
C MET A 28 1.23 -15.74 14.79
N GLU A 29 2.21 -16.56 15.09
CA GLU A 29 2.78 -16.67 16.44
C GLU A 29 3.67 -15.48 16.81
N GLN A 30 4.28 -14.83 15.81
CA GLN A 30 5.22 -13.72 15.99
C GLN A 30 4.98 -12.60 14.99
N GLY A 31 5.35 -11.37 15.36
CA GLY A 31 5.35 -10.22 14.47
C GLY A 31 4.01 -9.49 14.28
N MET A 32 2.97 -9.88 15.02
CA MET A 32 1.62 -9.32 14.86
C MET A 32 1.32 -8.08 15.68
N ASN A 33 2.09 -7.79 16.73
CA ASN A 33 1.72 -6.78 17.72
C ASN A 33 1.51 -5.39 17.12
N TRP A 34 2.39 -4.95 16.23
CA TRP A 34 2.29 -3.66 15.56
C TRP A 34 1.03 -3.58 14.70
N SER A 35 0.82 -4.56 13.83
CA SER A 35 -0.34 -4.61 12.93
C SER A 35 -1.66 -4.74 13.68
N LEU A 36 -1.68 -5.53 14.77
CA LEU A 36 -2.86 -5.67 15.62
C LEU A 36 -3.18 -4.36 16.37
N GLY A 37 -2.14 -3.61 16.78
CA GLY A 37 -2.31 -2.29 17.37
C GLY A 37 -3.01 -1.33 16.42
N TYR A 38 -2.60 -1.28 15.16
CA TYR A 38 -3.26 -0.45 14.15
C TYR A 38 -4.65 -0.96 13.75
N LEU A 39 -4.86 -2.27 13.69
CA LEU A 39 -6.21 -2.81 13.51
C LEU A 39 -7.18 -2.31 14.58
N LYS A 40 -6.75 -2.30 15.84
CA LYS A 40 -7.56 -1.77 16.95
C LYS A 40 -7.83 -0.28 16.80
N LYS A 41 -6.81 0.53 16.50
CA LYS A 41 -6.95 1.96 16.25
C LYS A 41 -7.95 2.25 15.12
N CYS A 42 -7.85 1.51 14.01
CA CYS A 42 -8.72 1.73 12.85
C CYS A 42 -10.18 1.35 13.10
N LEU A 43 -10.44 0.28 13.85
CA LEU A 43 -11.79 -0.33 13.90
C LEU A 43 -12.51 -0.11 15.23
N PHE A 44 -11.80 0.22 16.31
CA PHE A 44 -12.36 0.25 17.66
C PHE A 44 -12.08 1.54 18.43
N GLU A 45 -11.31 2.47 17.86
CA GLU A 45 -10.99 3.74 18.49
C GLU A 45 -11.47 4.91 17.62
N ASP A 46 -11.96 5.95 18.27
CA ASP A 46 -12.36 7.18 17.59
C ASP A 46 -11.19 8.18 17.55
N GLY A 47 -11.08 8.93 16.46
CA GLY A 47 -10.14 10.03 16.34
C GLY A 47 -8.94 9.75 15.44
N PRO A 48 -8.12 10.77 15.20
CA PRO A 48 -6.94 10.66 14.36
C PRO A 48 -5.80 9.94 15.10
N TYR A 49 -4.97 9.23 14.35
CA TYR A 49 -3.76 8.59 14.87
C TYR A 49 -2.61 8.74 13.87
N THR A 50 -1.40 8.75 14.38
CA THR A 50 -0.18 8.73 13.57
C THR A 50 0.20 7.29 13.25
N ILE A 51 0.58 7.03 12.00
CA ILE A 51 1.16 5.75 11.59
C ILE A 51 2.68 5.87 11.72
N GLU A 52 3.23 5.15 12.68
CA GLU A 52 4.67 5.07 12.93
C GLU A 52 5.25 3.85 12.20
N ALA A 53 6.52 3.90 11.84
CA ALA A 53 7.20 2.75 11.29
C ALA A 53 7.26 1.62 12.33
N SER A 54 7.08 0.37 11.90
CA SER A 54 7.37 -0.78 12.75
C SER A 54 8.88 -0.87 13.01
N SER A 55 9.29 -1.43 14.14
CA SER A 55 10.72 -1.64 14.44
C SER A 55 11.38 -2.71 13.58
N GLN A 56 10.59 -3.61 13.04
CA GLN A 56 11.06 -4.74 12.23
C GLN A 56 9.98 -5.19 11.25
N TRP A 57 10.41 -5.91 10.23
CA TRP A 57 9.54 -6.51 9.23
C TRP A 57 10.06 -7.86 8.76
N SER A 58 9.22 -8.65 8.09
CA SER A 58 9.56 -9.93 7.45
C SER A 58 8.69 -10.11 6.22
N ASP A 59 9.26 -10.62 5.14
CA ASP A 59 8.53 -11.07 3.95
C ASP A 59 8.53 -12.59 3.79
N ASP A 60 8.95 -13.31 4.85
CA ASP A 60 8.86 -14.76 4.87
C ASP A 60 7.41 -15.25 4.75
N ALA A 61 7.23 -16.37 4.07
CA ALA A 61 5.96 -17.05 3.96
C ALA A 61 5.58 -17.70 5.30
N TRP A 62 5.18 -16.89 6.27
CA TRP A 62 4.90 -17.29 7.65
C TRP A 62 3.94 -18.49 7.76
N TYR A 63 3.03 -18.66 6.81
CA TYR A 63 2.06 -19.77 6.76
C TYR A 63 2.69 -21.11 6.37
N LEU A 64 3.92 -21.11 5.88
CA LEU A 64 4.71 -22.31 5.59
C LEU A 64 5.62 -22.69 6.75
N ASP A 65 6.25 -21.71 7.38
CA ASP A 65 7.17 -21.93 8.51
C ASP A 65 7.11 -20.74 9.46
N GLN A 66 6.50 -20.94 10.62
CA GLN A 66 6.37 -19.91 11.65
C GLN A 66 7.59 -19.85 12.58
N VAL A 67 8.31 -20.96 12.70
CA VAL A 67 9.42 -21.10 13.67
C VAL A 67 10.69 -20.42 13.17
N ASN A 68 10.99 -20.58 11.88
CA ASN A 68 12.23 -20.08 11.28
C ASN A 68 12.07 -18.74 10.55
N ARG A 69 11.15 -17.89 11.00
CA ARG A 69 10.96 -16.56 10.44
C ARG A 69 12.13 -15.64 10.74
N HIS A 70 12.57 -14.90 9.70
CA HIS A 70 13.59 -13.87 9.82
C HIS A 70 12.95 -12.49 9.91
N PHE A 71 13.25 -11.78 10.98
CA PHE A 71 12.84 -10.39 11.15
C PHE A 71 14.04 -9.47 10.90
N MET A 72 13.86 -8.56 9.98
CA MET A 72 14.85 -7.54 9.63
C MET A 72 14.53 -6.24 10.34
N PRO A 73 15.54 -5.49 10.83
CA PRO A 73 15.33 -4.13 11.28
C PRO A 73 14.62 -3.31 10.21
N ASN A 74 13.66 -2.50 10.62
CA ASN A 74 13.01 -1.56 9.72
C ASN A 74 13.74 -0.22 9.80
N GLU A 75 14.18 0.27 8.66
CA GLU A 75 14.54 1.67 8.51
C GLU A 75 13.25 2.49 8.59
N GLU A 76 13.31 3.69 9.08
CA GLU A 76 12.15 4.59 9.16
C GLU A 76 11.57 4.89 7.76
N HIS A 77 10.50 5.68 7.71
CA HIS A 77 9.92 6.09 6.45
C HIS A 77 10.94 6.90 5.62
N TRP A 78 11.11 6.51 4.37
CA TRP A 78 11.97 7.24 3.44
C TRP A 78 11.22 8.44 2.87
N ILE A 79 11.78 9.63 3.03
CA ILE A 79 11.24 10.85 2.43
C ILE A 79 11.92 11.05 1.08
N ILE A 80 11.16 10.80 0.00
CA ILE A 80 11.64 11.02 -1.38
C ILE A 80 11.49 12.50 -1.73
N GLN A 81 10.30 13.04 -1.51
CA GLN A 81 9.98 14.46 -1.71
C GLN A 81 9.33 15.00 -0.43
N PRO A 82 9.95 15.97 0.26
CA PRO A 82 9.37 16.54 1.46
C PRO A 82 8.12 17.36 1.15
N GLY A 83 7.15 17.37 2.07
CA GLY A 83 5.93 18.14 1.92
C GLY A 83 4.89 17.75 2.97
N GLU A 84 3.80 18.51 2.99
CA GLU A 84 2.62 18.23 3.78
C GLU A 84 1.39 18.24 2.89
N ALA A 85 0.51 17.29 3.07
CA ALA A 85 -0.72 17.20 2.29
C ALA A 85 -1.88 16.65 3.13
N LYS A 86 -3.09 17.01 2.72
CA LYS A 86 -4.34 16.45 3.25
C LYS A 86 -5.21 16.01 2.08
N GLY A 87 -5.74 14.79 2.15
CA GLY A 87 -6.57 14.22 1.10
C GLY A 87 -7.13 12.87 1.48
N THR A 88 -7.97 12.33 0.61
CA THR A 88 -8.48 10.96 0.72
C THR A 88 -7.40 9.98 0.30
N ILE A 89 -7.18 8.94 1.08
CA ILE A 89 -6.26 7.87 0.70
C ILE A 89 -6.97 6.93 -0.28
N LEU A 90 -6.37 6.73 -1.45
CA LEU A 90 -6.85 5.82 -2.50
C LEU A 90 -5.69 4.94 -3.01
N GLY A 91 -6.01 3.81 -3.59
CA GLY A 91 -5.03 2.93 -4.21
C GLY A 91 -4.98 1.54 -3.59
N ALA A 92 -3.87 1.03 -3.35
CA ALA A 92 -3.28 -0.19 -2.84
C ALA A 92 -2.42 -0.87 -3.91
N ASN A 93 -2.68 -2.12 -4.37
CA ASN A 93 -1.89 -2.75 -5.42
C ASN A 93 -2.05 -1.98 -6.74
N LEU A 94 -0.95 -1.45 -7.28
CA LEU A 94 -0.96 -0.54 -8.43
C LEU A 94 -1.44 -1.24 -9.71
N CYS A 95 -0.96 -2.45 -9.97
CA CYS A 95 -1.37 -3.23 -11.13
C CYS A 95 -2.89 -3.44 -11.12
N THR A 96 -3.45 -3.84 -9.98
CA THR A 96 -4.90 -4.04 -9.83
C THR A 96 -5.69 -2.72 -9.87
N PHE A 97 -5.16 -1.65 -9.29
CA PHE A 97 -5.79 -0.33 -9.33
C PHE A 97 -5.94 0.17 -10.77
N ASN A 98 -4.93 -0.07 -11.60
CA ASN A 98 -4.95 0.28 -13.02
C ASN A 98 -6.04 -0.46 -13.81
N LEU A 99 -6.49 -1.63 -13.37
CA LEU A 99 -7.60 -2.34 -14.02
C LEU A 99 -8.94 -1.58 -13.93
N LEU A 100 -9.04 -0.59 -13.04
CA LEU A 100 -10.23 0.25 -12.92
C LEU A 100 -10.24 1.40 -13.92
N GLN A 101 -9.11 1.72 -14.57
CA GLN A 101 -9.01 2.82 -15.53
C GLN A 101 -10.01 2.66 -16.68
N GLY A 102 -10.64 3.78 -17.06
CA GLY A 102 -11.66 3.78 -18.10
C GLY A 102 -13.01 3.18 -17.70
N THR A 103 -13.15 2.71 -16.46
CA THR A 103 -14.42 2.21 -15.92
C THR A 103 -15.08 3.24 -15.03
N ASN A 104 -16.37 3.07 -14.77
CA ASN A 104 -17.08 3.90 -13.80
C ASN A 104 -16.84 3.46 -12.33
N TYR A 105 -15.90 2.56 -12.09
CA TYR A 105 -15.43 2.11 -10.78
C TYR A 105 -14.12 2.76 -10.36
N MET A 106 -13.45 3.47 -11.29
CA MET A 106 -12.27 4.26 -10.98
C MET A 106 -12.68 5.47 -10.12
N PRO A 107 -12.12 5.64 -8.88
CA PRO A 107 -12.39 6.82 -8.08
C PRO A 107 -11.73 8.06 -8.71
N SER A 108 -12.27 9.25 -8.42
CA SER A 108 -11.60 10.49 -8.78
C SER A 108 -10.27 10.62 -8.05
N LEU A 109 -9.21 10.93 -8.77
CA LEU A 109 -7.88 11.16 -8.20
C LEU A 109 -7.71 12.57 -7.62
N GLU A 110 -8.67 13.48 -7.87
CA GLU A 110 -8.59 14.85 -7.39
C GLU A 110 -8.52 14.93 -5.86
N ASN A 111 -7.52 15.61 -5.36
CA ASN A 111 -7.24 15.78 -3.94
C ASN A 111 -6.97 14.45 -3.19
N ALA A 112 -6.60 13.39 -3.90
CA ALA A 112 -6.21 12.14 -3.29
C ALA A 112 -4.77 12.19 -2.75
N ILE A 113 -4.51 11.35 -1.75
CA ILE A 113 -3.18 10.85 -1.41
C ILE A 113 -3.17 9.40 -1.93
N LEU A 114 -2.30 9.11 -2.88
CA LEU A 114 -2.21 7.77 -3.42
C LEU A 114 -1.34 6.91 -2.51
N PHE A 115 -1.87 5.77 -2.08
CA PHE A 115 -1.10 4.72 -1.45
C PHE A 115 -0.93 3.59 -2.45
N LEU A 116 0.30 3.38 -2.92
CA LEU A 116 0.61 2.42 -3.96
C LEU A 116 1.61 1.37 -3.45
N GLU A 117 1.37 0.15 -3.79
CA GLU A 117 2.28 -0.98 -3.56
C GLU A 117 2.15 -1.97 -4.71
N ASP A 118 3.04 -2.92 -4.78
CA ASP A 118 2.91 -4.07 -5.69
C ASP A 118 3.55 -5.31 -5.07
N ASP A 119 3.24 -6.47 -5.63
CA ASP A 119 3.83 -7.74 -5.22
C ASP A 119 5.17 -8.02 -5.94
N ALA A 120 5.74 -9.18 -5.67
CA ALA A 120 6.97 -9.62 -6.29
C ALA A 120 6.78 -10.67 -7.39
N LEU A 121 5.59 -10.80 -7.97
CA LEU A 121 5.30 -11.81 -9.00
C LEU A 121 6.18 -11.63 -10.25
N CYS A 122 6.54 -10.39 -10.58
CA CYS A 122 7.45 -10.08 -11.67
C CYS A 122 8.94 -10.24 -11.31
N GLY A 123 9.26 -10.55 -10.04
CA GLY A 123 10.64 -10.73 -9.58
C GLY A 123 11.52 -9.53 -9.92
N LYS A 124 12.64 -9.77 -10.57
CA LYS A 124 13.60 -8.73 -11.01
C LYS A 124 13.02 -7.70 -11.98
N ASP A 125 11.91 -8.00 -12.62
CA ASP A 125 11.26 -7.09 -13.58
C ASP A 125 10.21 -6.19 -12.89
N THR A 126 9.98 -6.36 -11.57
CA THR A 126 9.05 -5.53 -10.79
C THR A 126 9.33 -4.02 -10.92
N PRO A 127 10.59 -3.52 -10.86
CA PRO A 127 10.83 -2.09 -11.03
C PRO A 127 10.32 -1.54 -12.36
N ALA A 128 10.55 -2.25 -13.45
CA ALA A 128 10.10 -1.82 -14.78
C ALA A 128 8.58 -1.93 -14.96
N THR A 129 7.94 -2.92 -14.34
CA THR A 129 6.48 -3.05 -14.37
C THR A 129 5.82 -1.98 -13.51
N PHE A 130 6.33 -1.72 -12.32
CA PHE A 130 5.83 -0.70 -11.42
C PHE A 130 5.94 0.71 -12.06
N ASP A 131 7.09 1.05 -12.66
CA ASP A 131 7.27 2.30 -13.39
C ASP A 131 6.23 2.43 -14.53
N ARG A 132 6.06 1.41 -15.35
CA ARG A 132 5.07 1.42 -16.44
C ARG A 132 3.64 1.60 -15.94
N ASP A 133 3.29 0.93 -14.87
CA ASP A 133 1.96 1.04 -14.28
C ASP A 133 1.75 2.41 -13.63
N LEU A 134 2.77 2.98 -13.02
CA LEU A 134 2.74 4.35 -12.50
C LEU A 134 2.60 5.37 -13.63
N GLN A 135 3.32 5.20 -14.73
CA GLN A 135 3.19 6.05 -15.93
C GLN A 135 1.76 6.00 -16.49
N SER A 136 1.12 4.82 -16.49
CA SER A 136 -0.27 4.69 -16.90
C SER A 136 -1.22 5.49 -15.98
N LEU A 137 -0.97 5.44 -14.67
CA LEU A 137 -1.78 6.16 -13.68
C LEU A 137 -1.58 7.68 -13.77
N ILE A 138 -0.35 8.14 -13.99
CA ILE A 138 -0.01 9.57 -14.15
C ILE A 138 -0.79 10.21 -15.30
N GLN A 139 -1.11 9.45 -16.34
CA GLN A 139 -1.85 9.93 -17.50
C GLN A 139 -3.37 10.00 -17.28
N GLN A 140 -3.88 9.55 -16.13
CA GLN A 140 -5.31 9.59 -15.86
C GLN A 140 -5.79 11.03 -15.54
N PRO A 141 -7.01 11.38 -15.98
CA PRO A 141 -7.61 12.66 -15.62
C PRO A 141 -7.65 12.88 -14.11
N GLY A 142 -7.27 14.06 -13.66
CA GLY A 142 -7.25 14.42 -12.24
C GLY A 142 -5.98 14.07 -11.50
N PHE A 143 -5.02 13.35 -12.13
CA PHE A 143 -3.75 13.05 -11.50
C PHE A 143 -2.96 14.32 -11.15
N GLU A 144 -3.05 15.35 -11.95
CA GLU A 144 -2.41 16.66 -11.70
C GLU A 144 -2.89 17.35 -10.41
N LYS A 145 -3.98 16.85 -9.83
CA LYS A 145 -4.54 17.32 -8.55
C LYS A 145 -4.28 16.38 -7.38
N VAL A 146 -3.52 15.31 -7.59
CA VAL A 146 -3.05 14.43 -6.52
C VAL A 146 -2.19 15.24 -5.55
N LYS A 147 -2.40 15.04 -4.26
CA LYS A 147 -1.77 15.83 -3.20
C LYS A 147 -0.54 15.17 -2.59
N GLY A 148 -0.42 13.86 -2.72
CA GLY A 148 0.71 13.13 -2.18
C GLY A 148 0.74 11.69 -2.66
N LEU A 149 1.90 11.08 -2.54
CA LEU A 149 2.15 9.70 -2.87
C LEU A 149 2.82 9.01 -1.68
N ILE A 150 2.28 7.87 -1.28
CA ILE A 150 2.84 6.96 -0.30
C ILE A 150 3.09 5.65 -1.03
N ILE A 151 4.32 5.17 -0.99
CA ILE A 151 4.69 3.89 -1.59
C ILE A 151 4.88 2.88 -0.45
N GLY A 152 4.18 1.75 -0.55
CA GLY A 152 4.31 0.64 0.39
C GLY A 152 5.66 -0.05 0.28
N ARG A 153 5.97 -0.89 1.26
CA ARG A 153 7.20 -1.68 1.25
C ARG A 153 7.08 -2.82 0.24
N PHE A 154 8.05 -2.94 -0.63
CA PHE A 154 8.18 -4.07 -1.54
C PHE A 154 8.87 -5.25 -0.86
N GLN A 155 8.51 -6.46 -1.29
CA GLN A 155 9.25 -7.67 -0.95
C GLN A 155 10.66 -7.64 -1.52
N GLN A 156 11.61 -8.30 -0.88
CA GLN A 156 13.00 -8.36 -1.35
C GLN A 156 13.12 -8.97 -2.76
N ALA A 157 12.27 -9.94 -3.07
CA ALA A 157 12.22 -10.58 -4.38
C ALA A 157 11.81 -9.64 -5.53
N SER A 158 11.29 -8.46 -5.25
CA SER A 158 10.98 -7.42 -6.24
C SER A 158 12.21 -6.70 -6.76
N HIS A 159 13.34 -6.77 -6.06
CA HIS A 159 14.58 -6.03 -6.35
C HIS A 159 14.41 -4.50 -6.42
N LEU A 160 13.32 -3.97 -5.89
CA LEU A 160 13.06 -2.53 -5.86
C LEU A 160 13.70 -1.91 -4.61
N ASN A 161 14.41 -0.82 -4.78
CA ASN A 161 15.13 -0.11 -3.72
C ASN A 161 14.92 1.41 -3.82
N LEU A 162 15.45 2.16 -2.85
CA LEU A 162 15.27 3.60 -2.78
C LEU A 162 15.82 4.35 -4.01
N ASP A 163 16.95 3.91 -4.55
CA ASP A 163 17.58 4.60 -5.68
C ASP A 163 16.72 4.46 -6.95
N LEU A 164 16.15 3.28 -7.15
CA LEU A 164 15.19 3.02 -8.24
C LEU A 164 13.88 3.79 -8.05
N LEU A 165 13.43 3.99 -6.81
CA LEU A 165 12.23 4.79 -6.53
C LEU A 165 12.45 6.29 -6.72
N LYS A 166 13.71 6.76 -6.70
CA LYS A 166 14.06 8.17 -6.92
C LYS A 166 14.38 8.50 -8.38
N ALA A 167 14.66 7.49 -9.19
CA ALA A 167 15.00 7.65 -10.61
C ALA A 167 13.77 7.92 -11.46
#